data_1b55f96c81f5d7e0f7b703ec6f6c7146
#
_entry.id   1b55f96c81f5d7e0f7b703ec6f6c7146
#
_cell.length_a   1.000
_cell.length_b   1.000
_cell.length_c   1.000
_cell.angle_alpha   90.00
_cell.angle_beta   90.00
_cell.angle_gamma   90.00
#
_symmetry.space_group_name_H-M   'P 1'
#
loop_
_entity.id
_entity.type
_entity.pdbx_description
1 polymer ?
#
loop_
_entity_poly.entity_id
_entity_poly.type
_entity_poly.pdbx_seq_one_letter_code
_entity_poly.pdbx_strand_id
1 'polypeptide(L)'
;MTKQNSMLTGKPIKSIIKFSLPIMASSLLQYNYTLVDNILVGRYVSTDALAAVGGVASINSFIVGAALGLTSGFTIPVAHAYGAKDQDRVNRYSGSSITVSFLLGLLLVVVAHIISTPLLKLIGTPDEILGLSSAYVNILYFAIPFQMLSNNFTAISRAVGESRKPLIYFTASIFVNFVLDMLFIKVFRWSVEGAALATLISHITAAVLTGNYILRRNTSVHISKKELKLDLKTAFIQLKLGIPVSLQFTVTSIGSMCLQSAVNSFGTATIAGFTAAGRVENIANIPLSGLSVGTQTFVGQNYGAGKYDRIIKSVKKIFTLNILLSVALSVALLTAGMPIVRLFMTEPNEDVLFAAHKYLIATAECFSLVAVLFVLRNTLQGLGFTYANTVAGAGELIGRISIALIFTPLIGFNAVC
;
A
#
# COMPACT_ATOMS: atom_id res chain seq x y z
N MET A 1 12.93 31.49 3.40
CA MET A 1 11.45 31.48 3.40
C MET A 1 10.99 30.26 2.63
N THR A 2 10.54 29.22 3.30
CA THR A 2 9.99 28.02 2.71
C THR A 2 8.75 28.34 1.92
N LYS A 3 8.64 27.81 0.68
CA LYS A 3 7.45 27.93 -0.17
C LYS A 3 6.18 27.71 0.69
N GLN A 4 5.36 28.78 0.81
CA GLN A 4 4.11 28.74 1.58
C GLN A 4 3.38 27.45 1.29
N ASN A 5 3.01 26.71 2.33
CA ASN A 5 2.32 25.44 2.21
C ASN A 5 1.02 25.62 1.42
N SER A 6 1.02 25.20 0.17
CA SER A 6 -0.11 25.34 -0.75
C SER A 6 -1.38 24.63 -0.24
N MET A 7 -1.26 23.64 0.68
CA MET A 7 -2.38 22.94 1.28
C MET A 7 -3.23 23.84 2.18
N LEU A 8 -2.61 24.79 2.89
CA LEU A 8 -3.30 25.70 3.81
C LEU A 8 -3.79 27.00 3.15
N THR A 9 -3.13 27.46 2.07
CA THR A 9 -3.35 28.80 1.50
C THR A 9 -3.73 28.78 0.02
N GLY A 10 -3.26 27.77 -0.76
CA GLY A 10 -3.48 27.68 -2.21
C GLY A 10 -4.90 27.29 -2.60
N LYS A 11 -5.19 27.27 -3.91
CA LYS A 11 -6.45 26.73 -4.46
C LYS A 11 -6.52 25.24 -4.13
N PRO A 12 -7.54 24.76 -3.36
CA PRO A 12 -7.54 23.40 -2.79
C PRO A 12 -7.31 22.31 -3.82
N ILE A 13 -8.13 22.25 -4.86
CA ILE A 13 -8.08 21.20 -5.89
C ILE A 13 -6.69 21.15 -6.57
N LYS A 14 -6.18 22.30 -7.00
CA LYS A 14 -4.85 22.38 -7.64
C LYS A 14 -3.76 21.91 -6.69
N SER A 15 -3.85 22.24 -5.40
CA SER A 15 -2.87 21.83 -4.39
C SER A 15 -2.92 20.32 -4.15
N ILE A 16 -4.12 19.74 -4.02
CA ILE A 16 -4.32 18.30 -3.82
C ILE A 16 -3.80 17.53 -5.05
N ILE A 17 -4.22 17.89 -6.27
CA ILE A 17 -3.76 17.21 -7.49
C ILE A 17 -2.23 17.27 -7.60
N LYS A 18 -1.62 18.46 -7.48
CA LYS A 18 -0.16 18.62 -7.57
C LYS A 18 0.61 17.79 -6.54
N PHE A 19 0.02 17.63 -5.35
CA PHE A 19 0.60 16.82 -4.27
C PHE A 19 0.40 15.33 -4.53
N SER A 20 -0.72 14.91 -5.12
CA SER A 20 -1.06 13.52 -5.40
C SER A 20 -0.28 12.93 -6.56
N LEU A 21 0.12 13.72 -7.57
CA LEU A 21 0.86 13.22 -8.73
C LEU A 21 2.13 12.45 -8.37
N PRO A 22 3.04 12.94 -7.48
CA PRO A 22 4.19 12.15 -7.05
C PRO A 22 3.81 10.88 -6.28
N ILE A 23 2.67 10.88 -5.56
CA ILE A 23 2.17 9.71 -4.85
C ILE A 23 1.72 8.65 -5.84
N MET A 24 0.94 9.03 -6.85
CA MET A 24 0.51 8.14 -7.94
C MET A 24 1.72 7.55 -8.68
N ALA A 25 2.72 8.38 -8.99
CA ALA A 25 3.96 7.93 -9.62
C ALA A 25 4.70 6.91 -8.73
N SER A 26 4.80 7.14 -7.41
CA SER A 26 5.39 6.18 -6.47
C SER A 26 4.64 4.85 -6.45
N SER A 27 3.31 4.89 -6.44
CA SER A 27 2.47 3.68 -6.45
C SER A 27 2.62 2.90 -7.75
N LEU A 28 2.70 3.58 -8.89
CA LEU A 28 2.93 2.94 -10.19
C LEU A 28 4.33 2.30 -10.25
N LEU A 29 5.35 2.98 -9.76
CA LEU A 29 6.70 2.44 -9.69
C LEU A 29 6.76 1.22 -8.76
N GLN A 30 6.09 1.25 -7.62
CA GLN A 30 6.01 0.12 -6.69
C GLN A 30 5.33 -1.09 -7.33
N TYR A 31 4.25 -0.86 -8.07
CA TYR A 31 3.55 -1.93 -8.78
C TYR A 31 4.44 -2.58 -9.84
N ASN A 32 5.11 -1.76 -10.68
CA ASN A 32 6.02 -2.26 -11.71
C ASN A 32 7.25 -2.98 -11.11
N TYR A 33 7.79 -2.48 -9.99
CA TYR A 33 8.88 -3.10 -9.28
C TYR A 33 8.55 -4.56 -8.90
N THR A 34 7.38 -4.80 -8.29
CA THR A 34 6.95 -6.15 -7.91
C THR A 34 6.81 -7.09 -9.13
N LEU A 35 6.36 -6.55 -10.26
CA LEU A 35 6.30 -7.33 -11.51
C LEU A 35 7.68 -7.71 -12.03
N VAL A 36 8.63 -6.78 -12.04
CA VAL A 36 10.01 -7.01 -12.49
C VAL A 36 10.71 -8.04 -11.62
N ASP A 37 10.58 -7.94 -10.30
CA ASP A 37 11.15 -8.88 -9.33
C ASP A 37 10.66 -10.31 -9.59
N ASN A 38 9.36 -10.51 -9.75
CA ASN A 38 8.77 -11.80 -10.09
C ASN A 38 9.27 -12.35 -11.45
N ILE A 39 9.42 -11.50 -12.46
CA ILE A 39 9.96 -11.89 -13.78
C ILE A 39 11.42 -12.34 -13.64
N LEU A 40 12.23 -11.62 -12.87
CA LEU A 40 13.64 -11.97 -12.67
C LEU A 40 13.78 -13.31 -11.97
N VAL A 41 13.05 -13.55 -10.90
CA VAL A 41 13.05 -14.84 -10.19
C VAL A 41 12.59 -15.96 -11.12
N GLY A 42 11.47 -15.82 -11.80
CA GLY A 42 10.92 -16.86 -12.68
C GLY A 42 11.83 -17.19 -13.89
N ARG A 43 12.53 -16.18 -14.44
CA ARG A 43 13.37 -16.34 -15.63
C ARG A 43 14.77 -16.85 -15.33
N TYR A 44 15.35 -16.44 -14.21
CA TYR A 44 16.79 -16.68 -13.93
C TYR A 44 17.03 -17.65 -12.79
N VAL A 45 16.03 -17.97 -11.95
CA VAL A 45 16.18 -18.97 -10.88
C VAL A 45 15.49 -20.27 -11.30
N SER A 46 14.19 -20.40 -11.05
CA SER A 46 13.38 -21.56 -11.44
C SER A 46 11.88 -21.27 -11.31
N THR A 47 11.05 -22.15 -11.87
CA THR A 47 9.60 -22.14 -11.66
C THR A 47 9.23 -22.39 -10.22
N ASP A 48 9.95 -23.27 -9.52
CA ASP A 48 9.74 -23.59 -8.11
C ASP A 48 10.09 -22.40 -7.19
N ALA A 49 11.15 -21.65 -7.54
CA ALA A 49 11.49 -20.40 -6.86
C ALA A 49 10.41 -19.34 -7.04
N LEU A 50 9.86 -19.21 -8.25
CA LEU A 50 8.75 -18.29 -8.51
C LEU A 50 7.49 -18.72 -7.73
N ALA A 51 7.19 -20.02 -7.69
CA ALA A 51 6.08 -20.58 -6.92
C ALA A 51 6.29 -20.33 -5.40
N ALA A 52 7.53 -20.51 -4.90
CA ALA A 52 7.87 -20.24 -3.52
C ALA A 52 7.67 -18.78 -3.12
N VAL A 53 8.17 -17.83 -3.93
CA VAL A 53 7.99 -16.38 -3.72
C VAL A 53 6.51 -15.99 -3.84
N GLY A 54 5.80 -16.54 -4.83
CA GLY A 54 4.37 -16.31 -5.03
C GLY A 54 3.52 -16.82 -3.87
N GLY A 55 3.83 -18.01 -3.33
CA GLY A 55 3.14 -18.57 -2.16
C GLY A 55 3.27 -17.73 -0.90
N VAL A 56 4.41 -17.06 -0.73
CA VAL A 56 4.66 -16.14 0.40
C VAL A 56 3.98 -14.78 0.22
N ALA A 57 3.63 -14.40 -1.00
CA ALA A 57 3.13 -13.05 -1.31
C ALA A 57 1.89 -12.65 -0.48
N SER A 58 0.98 -13.58 -0.20
CA SER A 58 -0.21 -13.33 0.61
C SER A 58 0.14 -12.98 2.06
N ILE A 59 1.07 -13.74 2.68
CA ILE A 59 1.54 -13.50 4.05
C ILE A 59 2.28 -12.15 4.10
N ASN A 60 3.15 -11.90 3.12
CA ASN A 60 3.88 -10.65 3.03
C ASN A 60 2.94 -9.45 2.86
N SER A 61 1.89 -9.56 2.03
CA SER A 61 0.89 -8.51 1.86
C SER A 61 0.15 -8.16 3.15
N PHE A 62 -0.13 -9.16 3.98
CA PHE A 62 -0.73 -8.98 5.30
C PHE A 62 0.20 -8.16 6.22
N ILE A 63 1.47 -8.55 6.33
CA ILE A 63 2.47 -7.87 7.17
C ILE A 63 2.72 -6.43 6.68
N VAL A 64 2.93 -6.28 5.37
CA VAL A 64 3.15 -4.96 4.73
C VAL A 64 1.94 -4.06 4.88
N GLY A 65 0.73 -4.58 4.69
CA GLY A 65 -0.51 -3.84 4.88
C GLY A 65 -0.68 -3.36 6.31
N ALA A 66 -0.40 -4.21 7.30
CA ALA A 66 -0.42 -3.83 8.71
C ALA A 66 0.60 -2.71 9.01
N ALA A 67 1.83 -2.84 8.51
CA ALA A 67 2.89 -1.86 8.66
C ALA A 67 2.54 -0.50 8.02
N LEU A 68 1.98 -0.51 6.81
CA LEU A 68 1.51 0.70 6.12
C LEU A 68 0.38 1.39 6.89
N GLY A 69 -0.58 0.62 7.40
CA GLY A 69 -1.69 1.15 8.20
C GLY A 69 -1.20 1.83 9.47
N LEU A 70 -0.31 1.17 10.23
CA LEU A 70 0.29 1.73 11.44
C LEU A 70 1.01 3.06 11.15
N THR A 71 1.93 3.06 10.20
CA THR A 71 2.75 4.24 9.87
C THR A 71 1.91 5.40 9.32
N SER A 72 0.87 5.11 8.54
CA SER A 72 -0.08 6.12 8.07
C SER A 72 -0.87 6.76 9.21
N GLY A 73 -1.35 5.95 10.16
CA GLY A 73 -2.07 6.43 11.35
C GLY A 73 -1.19 7.25 12.30
N PHE A 74 0.07 6.86 12.50
CA PHE A 74 1.01 7.57 13.37
C PHE A 74 1.28 9.00 12.94
N THR A 75 1.12 9.31 11.66
CA THR A 75 1.42 10.64 11.12
C THR A 75 0.20 11.58 11.04
N ILE A 76 -1.00 11.12 11.41
CA ILE A 76 -2.18 11.97 11.49
C ILE A 76 -1.97 13.13 12.48
N PRO A 77 -1.49 12.89 13.74
CA PRO A 77 -1.20 13.98 14.68
C PRO A 77 -0.11 14.93 14.16
N VAL A 78 0.84 14.44 13.35
CA VAL A 78 1.87 15.29 12.72
C VAL A 78 1.21 16.28 11.75
N ALA A 79 0.28 15.81 10.91
CA ALA A 79 -0.44 16.68 9.97
C ALA A 79 -1.30 17.73 10.71
N HIS A 80 -1.98 17.33 11.80
CA HIS A 80 -2.74 18.25 12.64
C HIS A 80 -1.85 19.31 13.28
N ALA A 81 -0.73 18.91 13.91
CA ALA A 81 0.22 19.83 14.54
C ALA A 81 0.84 20.79 13.50
N TYR A 82 1.17 20.29 12.32
CA TYR A 82 1.70 21.10 11.24
C TYR A 82 0.67 22.13 10.74
N GLY A 83 -0.59 21.73 10.62
CA GLY A 83 -1.69 22.63 10.31
C GLY A 83 -1.91 23.73 11.34
N ALA A 84 -1.80 23.38 12.63
CA ALA A 84 -1.87 24.31 13.76
C ALA A 84 -0.63 25.21 13.89
N LYS A 85 0.42 25.01 13.07
CA LYS A 85 1.72 25.69 13.16
C LYS A 85 2.45 25.45 14.49
N ASP A 86 2.16 24.37 15.18
CA ASP A 86 2.80 23.96 16.42
C ASP A 86 4.02 23.08 16.11
N GLN A 87 5.17 23.74 15.97
CA GLN A 87 6.43 23.08 15.55
C GLN A 87 6.92 22.08 16.60
N ASP A 88 6.70 22.34 17.88
CA ASP A 88 7.13 21.46 18.97
C ASP A 88 6.36 20.13 18.90
N ARG A 89 5.03 20.20 18.70
CA ARG A 89 4.23 19.00 18.47
C ARG A 89 4.57 18.27 17.19
N VAL A 90 4.86 18.98 16.10
CA VAL A 90 5.33 18.35 14.84
C VAL A 90 6.59 17.52 15.11
N ASN A 91 7.58 18.10 15.78
CA ASN A 91 8.85 17.43 16.08
C ASN A 91 8.64 16.24 17.03
N ARG A 92 7.86 16.43 18.09
CA ARG A 92 7.55 15.40 19.09
C ARG A 92 6.81 14.22 18.49
N TYR A 93 5.73 14.45 17.74
CA TYR A 93 4.98 13.38 17.07
C TYR A 93 5.81 12.67 16.00
N SER A 94 6.62 13.41 15.23
CA SER A 94 7.49 12.82 14.22
C SER A 94 8.58 11.96 14.86
N GLY A 95 9.27 12.44 15.90
CA GLY A 95 10.28 11.67 16.60
C GLY A 95 9.73 10.41 17.26
N SER A 96 8.61 10.55 17.99
CA SER A 96 7.91 9.41 18.60
C SER A 96 7.49 8.37 17.55
N SER A 97 6.92 8.79 16.40
CA SER A 97 6.49 7.85 15.35
C SER A 97 7.65 7.05 14.76
N ILE A 98 8.84 7.65 14.64
CA ILE A 98 10.05 6.95 14.18
C ILE A 98 10.43 5.84 15.16
N THR A 99 10.51 6.18 16.44
CA THR A 99 10.88 5.22 17.50
C THR A 99 9.86 4.10 17.63
N VAL A 100 8.58 4.43 17.65
CA VAL A 100 7.48 3.43 17.71
C VAL A 100 7.49 2.53 16.47
N SER A 101 7.68 3.09 15.28
CA SER A 101 7.75 2.30 14.05
C SER A 101 8.93 1.33 14.05
N PHE A 102 10.08 1.76 14.53
CA PHE A 102 11.26 0.89 14.62
C PHE A 102 11.06 -0.24 15.63
N LEU A 103 10.57 0.07 16.83
CA LEU A 103 10.32 -0.93 17.88
C LEU A 103 9.25 -1.94 17.47
N LEU A 104 8.16 -1.48 16.86
CA LEU A 104 7.13 -2.37 16.31
C LEU A 104 7.66 -3.19 15.14
N GLY A 105 8.51 -2.61 14.30
CA GLY A 105 9.19 -3.34 13.23
C GLY A 105 10.04 -4.50 13.77
N LEU A 106 10.81 -4.27 14.82
CA LEU A 106 11.58 -5.34 15.49
C LEU A 106 10.65 -6.40 16.11
N LEU A 107 9.56 -5.99 16.77
CA LEU A 107 8.58 -6.93 17.29
C LEU A 107 7.96 -7.78 16.17
N LEU A 108 7.59 -7.15 15.05
CA LEU A 108 7.01 -7.85 13.90
C LEU A 108 8.01 -8.83 13.26
N VAL A 109 9.31 -8.54 13.24
CA VAL A 109 10.34 -9.51 12.79
C VAL A 109 10.26 -10.78 13.64
N VAL A 110 10.27 -10.64 14.96
CA VAL A 110 10.22 -11.79 15.89
C VAL A 110 8.93 -12.59 15.67
N VAL A 111 7.79 -11.90 15.65
CA VAL A 111 6.48 -12.54 15.43
C VAL A 111 6.44 -13.24 14.07
N ALA A 112 6.89 -12.59 13.01
CA ALA A 112 6.89 -13.13 11.66
C ALA A 112 7.75 -14.40 11.55
N HIS A 113 8.94 -14.44 12.15
CA HIS A 113 9.78 -15.64 12.16
C HIS A 113 9.15 -16.80 12.94
N ILE A 114 8.49 -16.54 14.06
CA ILE A 114 7.84 -17.58 14.85
C ILE A 114 6.66 -18.19 14.09
N ILE A 115 5.85 -17.37 13.40
CA ILE A 115 4.61 -17.82 12.79
C ILE A 115 4.73 -18.24 11.32
N SER A 116 5.82 -17.87 10.62
CA SER A 116 5.96 -18.08 9.17
C SER A 116 5.87 -19.53 8.75
N THR A 117 6.68 -20.41 9.33
CA THR A 117 6.69 -21.83 8.97
C THR A 117 5.37 -22.54 9.30
N PRO A 118 4.78 -22.39 10.51
CA PRO A 118 3.42 -22.87 10.78
C PRO A 118 2.38 -22.35 9.79
N LEU A 119 2.45 -21.07 9.43
CA LEU A 119 1.49 -20.45 8.54
C LEU A 119 1.64 -20.93 7.09
N LEU A 120 2.88 -21.13 6.59
CA LEU A 120 3.13 -21.72 5.27
C LEU A 120 2.55 -23.12 5.17
N LYS A 121 2.70 -23.95 6.20
CA LYS A 121 2.08 -25.28 6.27
C LYS A 121 0.55 -25.22 6.31
N LEU A 122 0.01 -24.28 7.10
CA LEU A 122 -1.45 -24.09 7.23
C LEU A 122 -2.12 -23.70 5.92
N ILE A 123 -1.45 -22.87 5.10
CA ILE A 123 -1.96 -22.48 3.77
C ILE A 123 -1.72 -23.52 2.69
N GLY A 124 -1.18 -24.71 3.05
CA GLY A 124 -0.99 -25.83 2.13
C GLY A 124 0.19 -25.65 1.17
N THR A 125 1.27 -24.97 1.59
CA THR A 125 2.49 -24.88 0.78
C THR A 125 3.08 -26.29 0.55
N PRO A 126 3.26 -26.74 -0.71
CA PRO A 126 3.85 -28.05 -1.01
C PRO A 126 5.24 -28.23 -0.38
N ASP A 127 5.54 -29.44 0.11
CA ASP A 127 6.82 -29.72 0.77
C ASP A 127 8.03 -29.47 -0.14
N GLU A 128 7.87 -29.62 -1.45
CA GLU A 128 8.91 -29.40 -2.46
C GLU A 128 9.41 -27.94 -2.48
N ILE A 129 8.53 -26.97 -2.27
CA ILE A 129 8.85 -25.54 -2.28
C ILE A 129 8.92 -24.92 -0.88
N LEU A 130 8.54 -25.67 0.18
CA LEU A 130 8.50 -25.16 1.55
C LEU A 130 9.91 -24.70 2.02
N GLY A 131 10.96 -25.42 1.62
CA GLY A 131 12.35 -25.05 1.90
C GLY A 131 12.73 -23.70 1.29
N LEU A 132 12.41 -23.49 0.01
CA LEU A 132 12.67 -22.23 -0.70
C LEU A 132 11.83 -21.07 -0.13
N SER A 133 10.56 -21.32 0.17
CA SER A 133 9.67 -20.33 0.81
C SER A 133 10.22 -19.89 2.17
N SER A 134 10.67 -20.84 2.99
CA SER A 134 11.23 -20.56 4.31
C SER A 134 12.57 -19.80 4.21
N ALA A 135 13.45 -20.16 3.28
CA ALA A 135 14.72 -19.47 3.04
C ALA A 135 14.46 -18.00 2.61
N TYR A 136 13.50 -17.78 1.72
CA TYR A 136 13.10 -16.45 1.27
C TYR A 136 12.59 -15.57 2.41
N VAL A 137 11.59 -16.05 3.18
CA VAL A 137 10.98 -15.24 4.26
C VAL A 137 11.94 -14.97 5.41
N ASN A 138 12.82 -15.90 5.73
CA ASN A 138 13.80 -15.74 6.81
C ASN A 138 14.73 -14.53 6.57
N ILE A 139 15.06 -14.22 5.32
CA ILE A 139 15.83 -13.04 4.96
C ILE A 139 14.91 -11.81 4.83
N LEU A 140 13.79 -11.98 4.14
CA LEU A 140 12.87 -10.89 3.83
C LEU A 140 12.33 -10.19 5.09
N TYR A 141 12.04 -10.93 6.14
CA TYR A 141 11.46 -10.35 7.35
C TYR A 141 12.42 -9.41 8.09
N PHE A 142 13.73 -9.54 7.93
CA PHE A 142 14.68 -8.54 8.43
C PHE A 142 14.51 -7.17 7.75
N ALA A 143 13.82 -7.11 6.60
CA ALA A 143 13.49 -5.84 5.95
C ALA A 143 12.36 -5.07 6.67
N ILE A 144 11.51 -5.71 7.47
CA ILE A 144 10.32 -5.10 8.09
C ILE A 144 10.62 -3.81 8.87
N PRO A 145 11.62 -3.75 9.78
CA PRO A 145 11.92 -2.52 10.50
C PRO A 145 12.32 -1.37 9.58
N PHE A 146 13.11 -1.65 8.55
CA PHE A 146 13.56 -0.65 7.57
C PHE A 146 12.43 -0.20 6.66
N GLN A 147 11.55 -1.12 6.28
CA GLN A 147 10.33 -0.81 5.53
C GLN A 147 9.39 0.07 6.35
N MET A 148 9.17 -0.25 7.64
CA MET A 148 8.37 0.59 8.54
C MET A 148 8.98 1.97 8.71
N LEU A 149 10.29 2.07 8.88
CA LEU A 149 10.99 3.36 8.95
C LEU A 149 10.84 4.16 7.67
N SER A 150 11.10 3.58 6.50
CA SER A 150 10.97 4.27 5.21
C SER A 150 9.53 4.73 4.92
N ASN A 151 8.55 3.89 5.26
CA ASN A 151 7.13 4.25 5.18
C ASN A 151 6.78 5.38 6.14
N ASN A 152 7.27 5.34 7.38
CA ASN A 152 7.05 6.39 8.37
C ASN A 152 7.68 7.72 7.95
N PHE A 153 8.93 7.73 7.50
CA PHE A 153 9.60 8.93 6.96
C PHE A 153 8.85 9.52 5.75
N THR A 154 8.35 8.65 4.87
CA THR A 154 7.51 9.05 3.74
C THR A 154 6.19 9.67 4.22
N ALA A 155 5.55 9.06 5.21
CA ALA A 155 4.30 9.55 5.79
C ALA A 155 4.49 10.88 6.54
N ILE A 156 5.58 11.05 7.31
CA ILE A 156 5.96 12.35 7.92
C ILE A 156 6.15 13.41 6.84
N SER A 157 6.89 13.10 5.76
CA SER A 157 7.08 14.04 4.65
C SER A 157 5.74 14.47 4.04
N ARG A 158 4.84 13.52 3.82
CA ARG A 158 3.48 13.80 3.34
C ARG A 158 2.68 14.65 4.33
N ALA A 159 2.76 14.35 5.62
CA ALA A 159 2.06 15.09 6.67
C ALA A 159 2.43 16.59 6.69
N VAL A 160 3.68 16.93 6.37
CA VAL A 160 4.15 18.33 6.25
C VAL A 160 4.03 18.90 4.82
N GLY A 161 3.38 18.19 3.91
CA GLY A 161 3.07 18.69 2.56
C GLY A 161 4.16 18.44 1.51
N GLU A 162 5.12 17.53 1.75
CA GLU A 162 6.17 17.17 0.79
C GLU A 162 5.94 15.75 0.24
N SER A 163 5.68 15.64 -1.07
CA SER A 163 5.47 14.36 -1.75
C SER A 163 6.53 14.01 -2.80
N ARG A 164 7.33 14.99 -3.25
CA ARG A 164 8.31 14.79 -4.32
C ARG A 164 9.58 14.10 -3.86
N LYS A 165 10.10 14.50 -2.69
CA LYS A 165 11.34 13.93 -2.16
C LYS A 165 11.22 12.45 -1.83
N PRO A 166 10.12 12.00 -1.16
CA PRO A 166 9.88 10.57 -0.99
C PRO A 166 9.86 9.77 -2.30
N LEU A 167 9.25 10.30 -3.37
CA LEU A 167 9.27 9.66 -4.69
C LEU A 167 10.71 9.45 -5.19
N ILE A 168 11.56 10.48 -5.13
CA ILE A 168 12.95 10.41 -5.63
C ILE A 168 13.74 9.33 -4.88
N TYR A 169 13.64 9.31 -3.54
CA TYR A 169 14.37 8.33 -2.72
C TYR A 169 13.84 6.91 -2.89
N PHE A 170 12.54 6.78 -3.05
CA PHE A 170 11.92 5.50 -3.35
C PHE A 170 12.34 4.98 -4.74
N THR A 171 12.37 5.84 -5.76
CA THR A 171 12.89 5.49 -7.09
C THR A 171 14.35 5.03 -7.03
N ALA A 172 15.20 5.72 -6.24
CA ALA A 172 16.58 5.32 -6.04
C ALA A 172 16.69 3.93 -5.39
N SER A 173 15.85 3.62 -4.39
CA SER A 173 15.86 2.30 -3.74
C SER A 173 15.39 1.18 -4.68
N ILE A 174 14.41 1.44 -5.54
CA ILE A 174 13.98 0.49 -6.60
C ILE A 174 15.13 0.21 -7.58
N PHE A 175 15.85 1.25 -7.98
CA PHE A 175 17.00 1.08 -8.86
C PHE A 175 18.11 0.24 -8.21
N VAL A 176 18.41 0.49 -6.94
CA VAL A 176 19.35 -0.32 -6.15
C VAL A 176 18.89 -1.78 -6.10
N ASN A 177 17.61 -2.02 -5.81
CA ASN A 177 17.07 -3.39 -5.80
C ASN A 177 17.27 -4.07 -7.15
N PHE A 178 16.86 -3.45 -8.26
CA PHE A 178 17.01 -4.01 -9.60
C PHE A 178 18.46 -4.39 -9.93
N VAL A 179 19.41 -3.51 -9.60
CA VAL A 179 20.85 -3.78 -9.82
C VAL A 179 21.31 -4.96 -8.96
N LEU A 180 20.88 -5.04 -7.70
CA LEU A 180 21.25 -6.14 -6.79
C LEU A 180 20.58 -7.45 -7.21
N ASP A 181 19.34 -7.45 -7.66
CA ASP A 181 18.68 -8.64 -8.21
C ASP A 181 19.46 -9.19 -9.40
N MET A 182 19.84 -8.31 -10.34
CA MET A 182 20.67 -8.73 -11.49
C MET A 182 22.03 -9.27 -11.04
N LEU A 183 22.65 -8.69 -10.01
CA LEU A 183 23.94 -9.13 -9.48
C LEU A 183 23.81 -10.48 -8.75
N PHE A 184 22.88 -10.60 -7.81
CA PHE A 184 22.75 -11.79 -6.97
C PHE A 184 22.16 -12.97 -7.74
N ILE A 185 21.10 -12.74 -8.52
CA ILE A 185 20.41 -13.81 -9.23
C ILE A 185 21.16 -14.20 -10.52
N LYS A 186 21.51 -13.23 -11.38
CA LYS A 186 22.07 -13.54 -12.69
C LYS A 186 23.59 -13.78 -12.65
N VAL A 187 24.35 -12.97 -11.88
CA VAL A 187 25.82 -13.06 -11.84
C VAL A 187 26.26 -14.10 -10.82
N PHE A 188 25.81 -13.97 -9.56
CA PHE A 188 26.21 -14.89 -8.49
C PHE A 188 25.40 -16.19 -8.49
N ARG A 189 24.30 -16.25 -9.23
CA ARG A 189 23.38 -17.39 -9.35
C ARG A 189 22.84 -17.86 -8.00
N TRP A 190 22.60 -16.90 -7.08
CA TRP A 190 21.90 -17.19 -5.85
C TRP A 190 20.42 -17.45 -6.15
N SER A 191 19.80 -18.31 -5.34
CA SER A 191 18.39 -18.67 -5.49
C SER A 191 17.47 -17.54 -4.96
N VAL A 192 16.38 -17.90 -4.31
CA VAL A 192 15.42 -16.97 -3.68
C VAL A 192 16.06 -16.07 -2.63
N GLU A 193 17.14 -16.52 -2.01
CA GLU A 193 17.91 -15.76 -1.02
C GLU A 193 18.51 -14.49 -1.63
N GLY A 194 18.93 -14.56 -2.91
CA GLY A 194 19.44 -13.40 -3.64
C GLY A 194 18.40 -12.31 -3.77
N ALA A 195 17.19 -12.67 -4.19
CA ALA A 195 16.04 -11.75 -4.30
C ALA A 195 15.64 -11.15 -2.94
N ALA A 196 15.59 -12.00 -1.89
CA ALA A 196 15.28 -11.55 -0.54
C ALA A 196 16.31 -10.55 0.00
N LEU A 197 17.61 -10.82 -0.22
CA LEU A 197 18.69 -9.94 0.21
C LEU A 197 18.70 -8.61 -0.57
N ALA A 198 18.46 -8.63 -1.88
CA ALA A 198 18.33 -7.43 -2.69
C ALA A 198 17.18 -6.54 -2.18
N THR A 199 16.03 -7.14 -1.85
CA THR A 199 14.89 -6.47 -1.26
C THR A 199 15.21 -5.88 0.11
N LEU A 200 15.91 -6.62 0.99
CA LEU A 200 16.36 -6.13 2.29
C LEU A 200 17.25 -4.88 2.14
N ILE A 201 18.29 -4.95 1.29
CA ILE A 201 19.22 -3.84 1.06
C ILE A 201 18.49 -2.63 0.45
N SER A 202 17.54 -2.86 -0.43
CA SER A 202 16.68 -1.83 -1.01
C SER A 202 15.87 -1.09 0.07
N HIS A 203 15.24 -1.81 1.01
CA HIS A 203 14.51 -1.19 2.13
C HIS A 203 15.42 -0.44 3.10
N ILE A 204 16.63 -0.96 3.37
CA ILE A 204 17.67 -0.23 4.13
C ILE A 204 18.03 1.06 3.40
N THR A 205 18.26 1.01 2.10
CA THR A 205 18.58 2.18 1.27
C THR A 205 17.45 3.22 1.32
N ALA A 206 16.20 2.79 1.16
CA ALA A 206 15.04 3.66 1.28
C ALA A 206 14.97 4.33 2.66
N ALA A 207 15.14 3.58 3.74
CA ALA A 207 15.12 4.10 5.11
C ALA A 207 16.25 5.11 5.35
N VAL A 208 17.47 4.80 4.90
CA VAL A 208 18.63 5.69 5.04
C VAL A 208 18.45 6.99 4.25
N LEU A 209 18.03 6.92 2.99
CA LEU A 209 17.84 8.09 2.15
C LEU A 209 16.71 8.99 2.66
N THR A 210 15.54 8.42 2.96
CA THR A 210 14.39 9.17 3.48
C THR A 210 14.64 9.66 4.90
N GLY A 211 15.29 8.88 5.76
CA GLY A 211 15.67 9.25 7.11
C GLY A 211 16.67 10.41 7.13
N ASN A 212 17.72 10.33 6.31
CA ASN A 212 18.70 11.42 6.17
C ASN A 212 18.03 12.73 5.71
N TYR A 213 17.06 12.64 4.79
CA TYR A 213 16.29 13.81 4.36
C TYR A 213 15.48 14.41 5.52
N ILE A 214 14.73 13.60 6.28
CA ILE A 214 13.89 14.08 7.38
C ILE A 214 14.72 14.64 8.53
N LEU A 215 15.87 14.02 8.85
CA LEU A 215 16.73 14.44 9.95
C LEU A 215 17.60 15.67 9.63
N ARG A 216 17.67 16.10 8.36
CA ARG A 216 18.39 17.32 7.99
C ARG A 216 17.62 18.56 8.40
N ARG A 217 18.36 19.62 8.82
CA ARG A 217 17.81 20.92 9.23
C ARG A 217 17.04 21.69 8.14
N ASN A 218 17.05 21.21 6.90
CA ASN A 218 16.41 21.88 5.74
C ASN A 218 14.96 21.47 5.52
N THR A 219 14.39 20.63 6.37
CA THR A 219 12.99 20.18 6.30
C THR A 219 12.12 20.99 7.26
N SER A 220 10.81 20.87 7.10
CA SER A 220 9.85 21.45 8.05
C SER A 220 9.74 20.66 9.36
N VAL A 221 10.60 19.66 9.56
CA VAL A 221 10.65 18.80 10.74
C VAL A 221 12.05 18.84 11.30
N HIS A 222 12.18 19.15 12.59
CA HIS A 222 13.47 19.26 13.28
C HIS A 222 13.48 18.26 14.44
N ILE A 223 14.11 17.11 14.22
CA ILE A 223 14.16 16.01 15.20
C ILE A 223 15.55 15.97 15.81
N SER A 224 15.63 16.15 17.10
CA SER A 224 16.84 15.95 17.89
C SER A 224 16.76 14.60 18.64
N LYS A 225 17.84 14.23 19.33
CA LYS A 225 17.88 13.02 20.16
C LYS A 225 16.81 13.01 21.26
N LYS A 226 16.29 14.18 21.67
CA LYS A 226 15.25 14.29 22.69
C LYS A 226 13.90 13.79 22.16
N GLU A 227 13.54 14.15 20.92
CA GLU A 227 12.28 13.77 20.31
C GLU A 227 12.23 12.28 19.92
N LEU A 228 13.41 11.64 19.76
CA LEU A 228 13.54 10.20 19.52
C LEU A 228 13.36 9.36 20.79
N LYS A 229 13.37 9.97 21.99
CA LYS A 229 13.08 9.22 23.20
C LYS A 229 11.63 8.74 23.19
N LEU A 230 11.41 7.50 23.64
CA LEU A 230 10.07 6.93 23.74
C LEU A 230 9.25 7.70 24.78
N ASP A 231 8.25 8.42 24.31
CA ASP A 231 7.22 9.06 25.14
C ASP A 231 5.94 8.22 25.05
N LEU A 232 5.67 7.45 26.10
CA LEU A 232 4.52 6.53 26.14
C LEU A 232 3.18 7.24 25.91
N LYS A 233 3.02 8.48 26.36
CA LYS A 233 1.79 9.26 26.16
C LYS A 233 1.59 9.58 24.68
N THR A 234 2.64 10.03 24.01
CA THR A 234 2.61 10.33 22.57
C THR A 234 2.47 9.04 21.74
N ALA A 235 3.19 7.98 22.10
CA ALA A 235 3.10 6.67 21.49
C ALA A 235 1.68 6.10 21.57
N PHE A 236 1.01 6.22 22.73
CA PHE A 236 -0.37 5.76 22.90
C PHE A 236 -1.35 6.48 21.99
N ILE A 237 -1.21 7.82 21.83
CA ILE A 237 -2.05 8.58 20.87
C ILE A 237 -1.86 8.07 19.46
N GLN A 238 -0.61 7.80 19.05
CA GLN A 238 -0.29 7.30 17.72
C GLN A 238 -0.80 5.88 17.49
N LEU A 239 -0.63 4.99 18.47
CA LEU A 239 -1.16 3.62 18.42
C LEU A 239 -2.69 3.60 18.35
N LYS A 240 -3.37 4.46 19.11
CA LYS A 240 -4.83 4.60 19.07
C LYS A 240 -5.35 4.98 17.68
N LEU A 241 -4.57 5.73 16.89
CA LEU A 241 -4.91 6.10 15.53
C LEU A 241 -4.39 5.08 14.51
N GLY A 242 -3.23 4.48 14.74
CA GLY A 242 -2.58 3.57 13.81
C GLY A 242 -3.18 2.17 13.80
N ILE A 243 -3.52 1.62 14.97
CA ILE A 243 -4.09 0.26 15.07
C ILE A 243 -5.40 0.12 14.26
N PRO A 244 -6.38 1.04 14.34
CA PRO A 244 -7.58 0.93 13.53
C PRO A 244 -7.31 0.97 12.02
N VAL A 245 -6.34 1.78 11.58
CA VAL A 245 -5.95 1.82 10.16
C VAL A 245 -5.24 0.53 9.74
N SER A 246 -4.37 0.00 10.59
CA SER A 246 -3.70 -1.29 10.37
C SER A 246 -4.71 -2.43 10.27
N LEU A 247 -5.66 -2.51 11.18
CA LEU A 247 -6.73 -3.51 11.17
C LEU A 247 -7.55 -3.44 9.87
N GLN A 248 -7.83 -2.25 9.36
CA GLN A 248 -8.51 -2.09 8.08
C GLN A 248 -7.73 -2.75 6.93
N PHE A 249 -6.41 -2.48 6.80
CA PHE A 249 -5.59 -3.12 5.75
C PHE A 249 -5.52 -4.62 5.89
N THR A 250 -5.35 -5.11 7.13
CA THR A 250 -5.32 -6.52 7.47
C THR A 250 -6.62 -7.23 7.08
N VAL A 251 -7.75 -6.66 7.46
CA VAL A 251 -9.09 -7.17 7.16
C VAL A 251 -9.37 -7.20 5.66
N THR A 252 -8.97 -6.15 4.94
CA THR A 252 -9.08 -6.11 3.47
C THR A 252 -8.25 -7.23 2.81
N SER A 253 -7.03 -7.49 3.32
CA SER A 253 -6.17 -8.57 2.81
C SER A 253 -6.80 -9.95 3.04
N ILE A 254 -7.35 -10.21 4.24
CA ILE A 254 -8.07 -11.46 4.53
C ILE A 254 -9.27 -11.64 3.59
N GLY A 255 -10.06 -10.58 3.40
CA GLY A 255 -11.21 -10.60 2.48
C GLY A 255 -10.80 -10.93 1.04
N SER A 256 -9.67 -10.41 0.57
CA SER A 256 -9.13 -10.71 -0.76
C SER A 256 -8.68 -12.17 -0.86
N MET A 257 -8.09 -12.75 0.20
CA MET A 257 -7.73 -14.17 0.24
C MET A 257 -8.99 -15.09 0.18
N CYS A 258 -10.06 -14.72 0.88
CA CYS A 258 -11.33 -15.46 0.82
C CYS A 258 -11.92 -15.44 -0.60
N LEU A 259 -11.93 -14.30 -1.28
CA LEU A 259 -12.39 -14.21 -2.67
C LEU A 259 -11.47 -15.00 -3.61
N GLN A 260 -10.16 -14.95 -3.45
CA GLN A 260 -9.23 -15.75 -4.24
C GLN A 260 -9.47 -17.24 -4.08
N SER A 261 -9.76 -17.69 -2.85
CA SER A 261 -10.14 -19.10 -2.58
C SER A 261 -11.41 -19.50 -3.33
N ALA A 262 -12.41 -18.62 -3.37
CA ALA A 262 -13.63 -18.85 -4.16
C ALA A 262 -13.32 -18.90 -5.66
N VAL A 263 -12.48 -18.00 -6.18
CA VAL A 263 -12.04 -18.04 -7.61
C VAL A 263 -11.34 -19.35 -7.96
N ASN A 264 -10.53 -19.88 -7.04
CA ASN A 264 -9.77 -21.11 -7.27
C ASN A 264 -10.67 -22.33 -7.53
N SER A 265 -11.92 -22.33 -7.07
CA SER A 265 -12.88 -23.41 -7.33
C SER A 265 -13.41 -23.46 -8.77
N PHE A 266 -13.19 -22.41 -9.57
CA PHE A 266 -13.69 -22.32 -10.97
C PHE A 266 -12.68 -22.79 -12.03
N GLY A 267 -11.55 -23.33 -11.62
CA GLY A 267 -10.54 -23.87 -12.52
C GLY A 267 -9.51 -22.84 -13.05
N THR A 268 -8.49 -23.37 -13.69
CA THR A 268 -7.27 -22.60 -14.05
C THR A 268 -7.53 -21.45 -15.03
N ALA A 269 -8.45 -21.62 -15.98
CA ALA A 269 -8.80 -20.58 -16.94
C ALA A 269 -9.42 -19.35 -16.25
N THR A 270 -10.35 -19.57 -15.31
CA THR A 270 -10.98 -18.49 -14.53
C THR A 270 -9.96 -17.79 -13.64
N ILE A 271 -9.08 -18.55 -12.98
CA ILE A 271 -7.99 -17.98 -12.16
C ILE A 271 -7.08 -17.09 -13.00
N ALA A 272 -6.68 -17.55 -14.17
CA ALA A 272 -5.81 -16.78 -15.08
C ALA A 272 -6.50 -15.48 -15.56
N GLY A 273 -7.78 -15.57 -15.96
CA GLY A 273 -8.57 -14.41 -16.39
C GLY A 273 -8.77 -13.38 -15.27
N PHE A 274 -9.17 -13.84 -14.08
CA PHE A 274 -9.32 -13.00 -12.89
C PHE A 274 -8.02 -12.30 -12.51
N THR A 275 -6.90 -13.05 -12.50
CA THR A 275 -5.59 -12.49 -12.15
C THR A 275 -5.13 -11.44 -13.16
N ALA A 276 -5.29 -11.70 -14.46
CA ALA A 276 -4.91 -10.75 -15.49
C ALA A 276 -5.77 -9.48 -15.47
N ALA A 277 -7.07 -9.62 -15.29
CA ALA A 277 -7.99 -8.50 -15.15
C ALA A 277 -7.73 -7.69 -13.88
N GLY A 278 -7.44 -8.35 -12.75
CA GLY A 278 -7.06 -7.70 -11.49
C GLY A 278 -5.77 -6.87 -11.59
N ARG A 279 -4.83 -7.26 -12.47
CA ARG A 279 -3.65 -6.41 -12.75
C ARG A 279 -4.04 -5.11 -13.42
N VAL A 280 -4.99 -5.14 -14.35
CA VAL A 280 -5.50 -3.93 -15.03
C VAL A 280 -6.27 -3.04 -14.05
N GLU A 281 -7.11 -3.64 -13.20
CA GLU A 281 -7.83 -2.94 -12.14
C GLU A 281 -6.88 -2.24 -11.17
N ASN A 282 -5.82 -2.91 -10.71
CA ASN A 282 -4.85 -2.31 -9.79
C ASN A 282 -4.21 -1.05 -10.37
N ILE A 283 -3.87 -1.06 -11.66
CA ILE A 283 -3.33 0.13 -12.35
C ILE A 283 -4.39 1.25 -12.38
N ALA A 284 -5.65 0.91 -12.70
CA ALA A 284 -6.75 1.86 -12.74
C ALA A 284 -7.08 2.45 -11.35
N ASN A 285 -6.83 1.72 -10.26
CA ASN A 285 -7.03 2.20 -8.88
C ASN A 285 -5.98 3.23 -8.42
N ILE A 286 -4.79 3.29 -9.04
CA ILE A 286 -3.70 4.18 -8.60
C ILE A 286 -4.11 5.67 -8.61
N PRO A 287 -4.75 6.23 -9.65
CA PRO A 287 -5.16 7.62 -9.64
C PRO A 287 -6.19 7.95 -8.54
N LEU A 288 -7.17 7.08 -8.31
CA LEU A 288 -8.20 7.26 -7.30
C LEU A 288 -7.63 7.24 -5.87
N SER A 289 -6.79 6.24 -5.58
CA SER A 289 -6.13 6.09 -4.28
C SER A 289 -5.14 7.23 -4.02
N GLY A 290 -4.32 7.60 -5.00
CA GLY A 290 -3.36 8.69 -4.88
C GLY A 290 -4.01 10.06 -4.62
N LEU A 291 -5.13 10.36 -5.31
CA LEU A 291 -5.90 11.58 -5.07
C LEU A 291 -6.49 11.59 -3.65
N SER A 292 -6.97 10.44 -3.20
CA SER A 292 -7.56 10.28 -1.86
C SER A 292 -6.52 10.43 -0.75
N VAL A 293 -5.30 9.90 -0.92
CA VAL A 293 -4.17 10.13 0.02
C VAL A 293 -3.77 11.62 0.08
N GLY A 294 -3.79 12.31 -1.07
CA GLY A 294 -3.60 13.77 -1.10
C GLY A 294 -4.69 14.52 -0.35
N THR A 295 -5.92 14.04 -0.43
CA THR A 295 -7.08 14.58 0.32
C THR A 295 -6.92 14.36 1.82
N GLN A 296 -6.45 13.19 2.27
CA GLN A 296 -6.15 12.93 3.68
C GLN A 296 -5.18 13.97 4.27
N THR A 297 -4.07 14.23 3.57
CA THR A 297 -3.09 15.24 4.01
C THR A 297 -3.69 16.63 4.05
N PHE A 298 -4.45 17.01 3.02
CA PHE A 298 -5.14 18.30 2.97
C PHE A 298 -6.12 18.47 4.13
N VAL A 299 -6.94 17.47 4.38
CA VAL A 299 -7.92 17.46 5.49
C VAL A 299 -7.22 17.55 6.82
N GLY A 300 -6.19 16.72 7.07
CA GLY A 300 -5.45 16.72 8.34
C GLY A 300 -4.83 18.08 8.66
N GLN A 301 -4.16 18.71 7.69
CA GLN A 301 -3.56 20.02 7.89
C GLN A 301 -4.60 21.13 8.10
N ASN A 302 -5.70 21.14 7.33
CA ASN A 302 -6.75 22.15 7.48
C ASN A 302 -7.57 21.95 8.77
N TYR A 303 -7.72 20.70 9.23
CA TYR A 303 -8.32 20.38 10.51
C TYR A 303 -7.50 20.95 11.67
N GLY A 304 -6.18 20.70 11.67
CA GLY A 304 -5.27 21.30 12.64
C GLY A 304 -5.23 22.84 12.62
N ALA A 305 -5.46 23.44 11.46
CA ALA A 305 -5.55 24.90 11.29
C ALA A 305 -6.93 25.49 11.65
N GLY A 306 -7.92 24.67 12.06
CA GLY A 306 -9.29 25.11 12.33
C GLY A 306 -10.09 25.56 11.12
N LYS A 307 -9.66 25.19 9.89
CA LYS A 307 -10.27 25.65 8.63
C LYS A 307 -11.38 24.70 8.16
N TYR A 308 -12.40 24.48 8.96
CA TYR A 308 -13.47 23.49 8.70
C TYR A 308 -14.26 23.77 7.42
N ASP A 309 -14.65 25.02 7.17
CA ASP A 309 -15.38 25.41 5.95
C ASP A 309 -14.57 25.10 4.67
N ARG A 310 -13.24 25.26 4.77
CA ARG A 310 -12.34 24.94 3.67
C ARG A 310 -12.31 23.42 3.42
N ILE A 311 -12.35 22.61 4.47
CA ILE A 311 -12.43 21.14 4.36
C ILE A 311 -13.73 20.76 3.65
N ILE A 312 -14.89 21.20 4.15
CA ILE A 312 -16.21 20.83 3.62
C ILE A 312 -16.33 21.20 2.14
N LYS A 313 -16.00 22.45 1.77
CA LYS A 313 -16.06 22.92 0.38
C LYS A 313 -15.09 22.15 -0.54
N SER A 314 -13.93 21.79 -0.04
CA SER A 314 -12.90 21.09 -0.84
C SER A 314 -13.21 19.61 -0.99
N VAL A 315 -13.65 18.93 0.08
CA VAL A 315 -14.02 17.50 0.03
C VAL A 315 -15.19 17.29 -0.94
N LYS A 316 -16.22 18.15 -0.94
CA LYS A 316 -17.31 18.09 -1.93
C LYS A 316 -16.79 18.14 -3.37
N LYS A 317 -15.86 19.06 -3.67
CA LYS A 317 -15.27 19.19 -5.02
C LYS A 317 -14.38 17.99 -5.38
N ILE A 318 -13.58 17.47 -4.43
CA ILE A 318 -12.76 16.29 -4.63
C ILE A 318 -13.62 15.05 -4.85
N PHE A 319 -14.72 14.94 -4.13
CA PHE A 319 -15.71 13.89 -4.31
C PHE A 319 -16.23 13.85 -5.75
N THR A 320 -16.69 15.01 -6.26
CA THR A 320 -17.12 15.14 -7.65
C THR A 320 -16.01 14.80 -8.64
N LEU A 321 -14.78 15.32 -8.39
CA LEU A 321 -13.64 15.04 -9.25
C LEU A 321 -13.28 13.54 -9.27
N ASN A 322 -13.33 12.88 -8.11
CA ASN A 322 -13.01 11.46 -8.02
C ASN A 322 -14.07 10.58 -8.70
N ILE A 323 -15.35 10.97 -8.63
CA ILE A 323 -16.43 10.32 -9.39
C ILE A 323 -16.22 10.52 -10.90
N LEU A 324 -15.95 11.74 -11.35
CA LEU A 324 -15.68 11.98 -12.78
C LEU A 324 -14.46 11.19 -13.27
N LEU A 325 -13.43 11.13 -12.46
CA LEU A 325 -12.23 10.33 -12.76
C LEU A 325 -12.56 8.83 -12.80
N SER A 326 -13.38 8.31 -11.87
CA SER A 326 -13.79 6.91 -11.88
C SER A 326 -14.62 6.55 -13.09
N VAL A 327 -15.53 7.42 -13.53
CA VAL A 327 -16.29 7.21 -14.78
C VAL A 327 -15.37 7.18 -15.99
N ALA A 328 -14.39 8.09 -16.08
CA ALA A 328 -13.40 8.07 -17.17
C ALA A 328 -12.56 6.78 -17.16
N LEU A 329 -12.17 6.31 -15.97
CA LEU A 329 -11.42 5.05 -15.80
C LEU A 329 -12.31 3.83 -16.09
N SER A 330 -13.60 3.84 -15.73
CA SER A 330 -14.56 2.80 -16.13
C SER A 330 -14.66 2.68 -17.65
N VAL A 331 -14.78 3.79 -18.35
CA VAL A 331 -14.78 3.81 -19.82
C VAL A 331 -13.44 3.25 -20.35
N ALA A 332 -12.32 3.63 -19.76
CA ALA A 332 -11.01 3.11 -20.15
C ALA A 332 -10.89 1.60 -19.89
N LEU A 333 -11.42 1.08 -18.79
CA LEU A 333 -11.46 -0.37 -18.50
C LEU A 333 -12.30 -1.12 -19.54
N LEU A 334 -13.46 -0.59 -19.93
CA LEU A 334 -14.34 -1.21 -20.91
C LEU A 334 -13.76 -1.18 -22.34
N THR A 335 -13.03 -0.12 -22.72
CA THR A 335 -12.51 0.06 -24.08
C THR A 335 -11.09 -0.50 -24.24
N ALA A 336 -10.19 -0.19 -23.30
CA ALA A 336 -8.77 -0.57 -23.36
C ALA A 336 -8.41 -1.75 -22.45
N GLY A 337 -9.29 -2.17 -21.55
CA GLY A 337 -9.00 -3.22 -20.57
C GLY A 337 -8.66 -4.56 -21.21
N MET A 338 -9.45 -5.03 -22.17
CA MET A 338 -9.20 -6.31 -22.85
C MET A 338 -7.92 -6.29 -23.72
N PRO A 339 -7.62 -5.27 -24.52
CA PRO A 339 -6.31 -5.11 -25.15
C PRO A 339 -5.13 -5.22 -24.19
N ILE A 340 -5.25 -4.57 -22.99
CA ILE A 340 -4.20 -4.63 -21.97
C ILE A 340 -4.10 -6.02 -21.34
N VAL A 341 -5.23 -6.68 -21.05
CA VAL A 341 -5.24 -8.08 -20.56
C VAL A 341 -4.48 -9.00 -21.49
N ARG A 342 -4.69 -8.89 -22.81
CA ARG A 342 -3.98 -9.70 -23.81
C ARG A 342 -2.46 -9.51 -23.77
N LEU A 343 -1.94 -8.35 -23.37
CA LEU A 343 -0.49 -8.14 -23.24
C LEU A 343 0.13 -8.95 -22.09
N PHE A 344 -0.68 -9.39 -21.12
CA PHE A 344 -0.22 -10.23 -20.01
C PHE A 344 -0.30 -11.73 -20.31
N MET A 345 -0.72 -12.13 -21.50
CA MET A 345 -0.92 -13.52 -21.90
C MET A 345 -0.07 -13.85 -23.12
N THR A 346 0.59 -14.99 -23.10
CA THR A 346 1.34 -15.54 -24.26
C THR A 346 0.42 -16.22 -25.26
N GLU A 347 -0.57 -16.97 -24.78
CA GLU A 347 -1.57 -17.67 -25.60
C GLU A 347 -2.96 -17.45 -24.97
N PRO A 348 -3.75 -16.47 -25.47
CA PRO A 348 -5.07 -16.19 -24.93
C PRO A 348 -6.07 -17.28 -25.32
N ASN A 349 -6.52 -18.08 -24.34
CA ASN A 349 -7.64 -19.00 -24.47
C ASN A 349 -8.97 -18.22 -24.31
N GLU A 350 -10.02 -18.60 -25.04
CA GLU A 350 -11.33 -17.95 -25.00
C GLU A 350 -11.94 -17.94 -23.60
N ASP A 351 -11.83 -19.04 -22.84
CA ASP A 351 -12.34 -19.12 -21.47
C ASP A 351 -11.66 -18.12 -20.52
N VAL A 352 -10.35 -17.94 -20.67
CA VAL A 352 -9.56 -16.97 -19.91
C VAL A 352 -9.99 -15.53 -20.25
N LEU A 353 -10.17 -15.24 -21.55
CA LEU A 353 -10.64 -13.94 -22.01
C LEU A 353 -12.07 -13.66 -21.56
N PHE A 354 -12.94 -14.66 -21.57
CA PHE A 354 -14.32 -14.54 -21.09
C PHE A 354 -14.37 -14.19 -19.59
N ALA A 355 -13.60 -14.90 -18.77
CA ALA A 355 -13.51 -14.62 -17.33
C ALA A 355 -12.96 -13.22 -17.07
N ALA A 356 -11.89 -12.81 -17.77
CA ALA A 356 -11.30 -11.48 -17.66
C ALA A 356 -12.28 -10.38 -18.06
N HIS A 357 -12.97 -10.54 -19.18
CA HIS A 357 -13.96 -9.59 -19.68
C HIS A 357 -15.10 -9.36 -18.69
N LYS A 358 -15.63 -10.47 -18.16
CA LYS A 358 -16.71 -10.43 -17.16
C LYS A 358 -16.31 -9.68 -15.91
N TYR A 359 -15.12 -9.96 -15.39
CA TYR A 359 -14.58 -9.25 -14.23
C TYR A 359 -14.37 -7.75 -14.50
N LEU A 360 -13.81 -7.37 -15.67
CA LEU A 360 -13.61 -5.96 -16.01
C LEU A 360 -14.92 -5.18 -16.16
N ILE A 361 -15.99 -5.79 -16.70
CA ILE A 361 -17.31 -5.16 -16.77
C ILE A 361 -17.83 -4.87 -15.36
N ALA A 362 -17.89 -5.89 -14.50
CA ALA A 362 -18.39 -5.74 -13.14
C ALA A 362 -17.57 -4.70 -12.35
N THR A 363 -16.24 -4.72 -12.49
CA THR A 363 -15.34 -3.71 -11.91
C THR A 363 -15.70 -2.31 -12.42
N ALA A 364 -15.87 -2.12 -13.73
CA ALA A 364 -16.17 -0.83 -14.32
C ALA A 364 -17.52 -0.26 -13.84
N GLU A 365 -18.53 -1.10 -13.68
CA GLU A 365 -19.86 -0.71 -13.16
C GLU A 365 -19.77 -0.22 -11.71
N CYS A 366 -18.97 -0.87 -10.88
CA CYS A 366 -18.83 -0.56 -9.46
C CYS A 366 -17.73 0.47 -9.15
N PHE A 367 -16.93 0.90 -10.14
CA PHE A 367 -15.73 1.71 -9.90
C PHE A 367 -16.01 3.06 -9.24
N SER A 368 -17.19 3.64 -9.51
CA SER A 368 -17.61 4.88 -8.85
C SER A 368 -17.86 4.70 -7.36
N LEU A 369 -18.34 3.53 -6.93
CA LEU A 369 -18.50 3.21 -5.49
C LEU A 369 -17.14 3.11 -4.79
N VAL A 370 -16.14 2.54 -5.46
CA VAL A 370 -14.75 2.48 -4.95
C VAL A 370 -14.16 3.90 -4.81
N ALA A 371 -14.42 4.78 -5.77
CA ALA A 371 -13.98 6.17 -5.69
C ALA A 371 -14.60 6.91 -4.49
N VAL A 372 -15.90 6.72 -4.24
CA VAL A 372 -16.61 7.24 -3.06
C VAL A 372 -15.96 6.72 -1.77
N LEU A 373 -15.75 5.42 -1.68
CA LEU A 373 -15.14 4.76 -0.53
C LEU A 373 -13.75 5.35 -0.22
N PHE A 374 -12.90 5.52 -1.22
CA PHE A 374 -11.55 6.06 -1.04
C PHE A 374 -11.57 7.50 -0.51
N VAL A 375 -12.43 8.38 -1.05
CA VAL A 375 -12.52 9.77 -0.59
C VAL A 375 -13.04 9.84 0.85
N LEU A 376 -14.10 9.11 1.17
CA LEU A 376 -14.68 9.10 2.52
C LEU A 376 -13.70 8.57 3.54
N ARG A 377 -13.09 7.40 3.26
CA ARG A 377 -12.12 6.76 4.14
C ARG A 377 -10.92 7.65 4.44
N ASN A 378 -10.31 8.25 3.42
CA ASN A 378 -9.16 9.13 3.59
C ASN A 378 -9.53 10.48 4.24
N THR A 379 -10.75 10.98 4.00
CA THR A 379 -11.26 12.18 4.69
C THR A 379 -11.41 11.91 6.18
N LEU A 380 -12.06 10.82 6.58
CA LEU A 380 -12.24 10.44 7.99
C LEU A 380 -10.89 10.19 8.67
N GLN A 381 -9.97 9.53 7.97
CA GLN A 381 -8.61 9.31 8.47
C GLN A 381 -7.86 10.64 8.65
N GLY A 382 -7.99 11.58 7.73
CA GLY A 382 -7.41 12.93 7.85
C GLY A 382 -7.96 13.72 9.04
N LEU A 383 -9.23 13.53 9.37
CA LEU A 383 -9.88 14.11 10.56
C LEU A 383 -9.46 13.42 11.87
N GLY A 384 -8.83 12.23 11.82
CA GLY A 384 -8.50 11.42 12.98
C GLY A 384 -9.57 10.42 13.41
N PHE A 385 -10.67 10.30 12.67
CA PHE A 385 -11.73 9.32 12.92
C PHE A 385 -11.36 7.94 12.32
N THR A 386 -10.23 7.38 12.73
CA THR A 386 -9.68 6.13 12.18
C THR A 386 -10.53 4.90 12.50
N TYR A 387 -11.29 4.92 13.60
CA TYR A 387 -12.22 3.84 13.96
C TYR A 387 -13.28 3.60 12.88
N ALA A 388 -13.76 4.63 12.22
CA ALA A 388 -14.72 4.49 11.13
C ALA A 388 -14.15 3.65 9.97
N ASN A 389 -12.84 3.72 9.73
CA ASN A 389 -12.16 2.92 8.71
C ASN A 389 -12.15 1.42 9.09
N THR A 390 -11.99 1.10 10.38
CA THR A 390 -12.06 -0.29 10.87
C THR A 390 -13.45 -0.86 10.70
N VAL A 391 -14.49 -0.09 11.05
CA VAL A 391 -15.89 -0.51 10.87
C VAL A 391 -16.21 -0.74 9.39
N ALA A 392 -15.79 0.18 8.50
CA ALA A 392 -15.96 0.01 7.07
C ALA A 392 -15.20 -1.23 6.55
N GLY A 393 -13.97 -1.48 7.04
CA GLY A 393 -13.20 -2.68 6.71
C GLY A 393 -13.88 -3.97 7.19
N ALA A 394 -14.45 -3.97 8.38
CA ALA A 394 -15.21 -5.13 8.88
C ALA A 394 -16.46 -5.42 8.03
N GLY A 395 -17.19 -4.38 7.60
CA GLY A 395 -18.29 -4.52 6.66
C GLY A 395 -17.85 -5.09 5.30
N GLU A 396 -16.71 -4.62 4.79
CA GLU A 396 -16.08 -5.14 3.57
C GLU A 396 -15.71 -6.62 3.70
N LEU A 397 -15.13 -7.04 4.83
CA LEU A 397 -14.79 -8.43 5.10
C LEU A 397 -16.05 -9.31 5.12
N ILE A 398 -17.08 -8.90 5.89
CA ILE A 398 -18.34 -9.62 5.96
C ILE A 398 -18.95 -9.79 4.57
N GLY A 399 -18.95 -8.71 3.75
CA GLY A 399 -19.42 -8.76 2.37
C GLY A 399 -18.63 -9.77 1.53
N ARG A 400 -17.30 -9.72 1.56
CA ARG A 400 -16.44 -10.65 0.80
C ARG A 400 -16.58 -12.09 1.24
N ILE A 401 -16.69 -12.37 2.56
CA ILE A 401 -16.95 -13.73 3.08
C ILE A 401 -18.33 -14.20 2.64
N SER A 402 -19.35 -13.36 2.72
CA SER A 402 -20.71 -13.71 2.28
C SER A 402 -20.74 -14.03 0.78
N ILE A 403 -20.05 -13.23 -0.03
CA ILE A 403 -19.89 -13.50 -1.47
C ILE A 403 -19.20 -14.86 -1.68
N ALA A 404 -18.08 -15.11 -1.03
CA ALA A 404 -17.30 -16.33 -1.20
C ALA A 404 -18.07 -17.59 -0.77
N LEU A 405 -18.78 -17.56 0.37
CA LEU A 405 -19.39 -18.75 0.97
C LEU A 405 -20.87 -18.94 0.60
N ILE A 406 -21.63 -17.86 0.40
CA ILE A 406 -23.08 -17.93 0.21
C ILE A 406 -23.43 -17.71 -1.26
N PHE A 407 -22.96 -16.61 -1.85
CA PHE A 407 -23.39 -16.24 -3.21
C PHE A 407 -22.63 -16.99 -4.30
N THR A 408 -21.36 -17.32 -4.10
CA THR A 408 -20.58 -18.09 -5.09
C THR A 408 -21.18 -19.46 -5.42
N PRO A 409 -21.65 -20.27 -4.46
CA PRO A 409 -22.35 -21.50 -4.77
C PRO A 409 -23.68 -21.31 -5.50
N LEU A 410 -24.35 -20.16 -5.34
CA LEU A 410 -25.70 -19.90 -5.90
C LEU A 410 -25.62 -19.37 -7.34
N ILE A 411 -24.76 -18.41 -7.61
CA ILE A 411 -24.70 -17.70 -8.91
C ILE A 411 -23.31 -17.78 -9.60
N GLY A 412 -22.43 -18.64 -9.07
CA GLY A 412 -21.14 -18.93 -9.67
C GLY A 412 -20.18 -17.77 -9.67
N PHE A 413 -19.32 -17.71 -10.70
CA PHE A 413 -18.28 -16.67 -10.84
C PHE A 413 -18.83 -15.24 -10.91
N ASN A 414 -20.11 -15.07 -11.28
CA ASN A 414 -20.78 -13.76 -11.24
C ASN A 414 -20.81 -13.13 -9.84
N ALA A 415 -20.88 -13.95 -8.79
CA ALA A 415 -20.86 -13.46 -7.42
C ALA A 415 -19.51 -12.83 -7.05
N VAL A 416 -18.43 -13.39 -7.58
CA VAL A 416 -17.07 -12.91 -7.30
C VAL A 416 -16.74 -11.62 -8.05
N CYS A 417 -17.28 -11.48 -9.27
CA CYS A 417 -17.17 -10.26 -10.05
C CYS A 417 -17.94 -9.09 -9.42
#